data_5819d5430bda110265afff8c539b2ca6
#
_entry.id   5819d5430bda110265afff8c539b2ca6
#
_cell.length_a   1.000
_cell.length_b   1.000
_cell.length_c   1.000
_cell.angle_alpha   90.00
_cell.angle_beta   90.00
_cell.angle_gamma   90.00
#
_symmetry.space_group_name_H-M   'P 1'
#
loop_
_entity.id
_entity.type
_entity.pdbx_description
1 polymer ?
#
loop_
_entity_poly.entity_id
_entity_poly.type
_entity_poly.pdbx_seq_one_letter_code
_entity_poly.pdbx_strand_id
1 'polypeptide(L)'
;MKNTQGKGREEFRTKMGFIIACIGSAVGMGNIWMFPYRTGKFGGAAFLIPYFIFVILLGFSGVIGEMAYGRGMKSGPVGAFSKAMEMRFGKKGKTWGKIIGMIPVIGSLGIAIGYSVVVGWFLKYLFSAVTGSLLNVENMGAYFGELAVDFGSIGWHMLGLALTFIIMLL
;
A
#
# COMPACT_ATOMS: atom_id res chain seq x y z
N MET A 1 20.79 -13.93 -37.06
CA MET A 1 20.81 -13.65 -35.59
C MET A 1 19.60 -12.82 -35.25
N LYS A 2 18.53 -13.43 -34.74
CA LYS A 2 17.33 -12.73 -34.28
C LYS A 2 17.63 -12.07 -32.95
N ASN A 3 17.64 -10.73 -32.92
CA ASN A 3 17.78 -9.91 -31.74
C ASN A 3 16.51 -10.05 -30.91
N THR A 4 16.46 -10.98 -29.98
CA THR A 4 15.46 -11.02 -28.91
C THR A 4 15.82 -9.95 -27.89
N GLN A 5 15.46 -8.71 -28.20
CA GLN A 5 15.37 -7.66 -27.19
C GLN A 5 14.30 -8.14 -26.19
N GLY A 6 14.75 -8.67 -25.06
CA GLY A 6 13.89 -8.90 -23.91
C GLY A 6 13.18 -7.59 -23.60
N LYS A 7 11.86 -7.65 -23.37
CA LYS A 7 11.07 -6.52 -22.88
C LYS A 7 11.85 -5.85 -21.76
N GLY A 8 12.41 -4.67 -22.06
CA GLY A 8 13.20 -3.90 -21.12
C GLY A 8 12.33 -3.61 -19.89
N ARG A 9 12.89 -3.83 -18.71
CA ARG A 9 12.24 -3.44 -17.46
C ARG A 9 11.92 -1.96 -17.54
N GLU A 10 10.71 -1.58 -17.20
CA GLU A 10 10.32 -0.19 -17.10
C GLU A 10 11.17 0.50 -16.02
N GLU A 11 11.79 1.61 -16.40
CA GLU A 11 12.65 2.40 -15.51
C GLU A 11 12.18 3.85 -15.51
N PHE A 12 12.31 4.51 -14.37
CA PHE A 12 12.00 5.93 -14.28
C PHE A 12 12.97 6.74 -15.13
N ARG A 13 12.45 7.57 -16.04
CA ARG A 13 13.24 8.41 -16.93
C ARG A 13 14.00 9.51 -16.19
N THR A 14 13.47 9.99 -15.07
CA THR A 14 14.05 11.10 -14.31
C THR A 14 14.12 10.76 -12.82
N LYS A 15 15.13 11.33 -12.13
CA LYS A 15 15.25 11.22 -10.67
C LYS A 15 14.05 11.83 -9.96
N MET A 16 13.51 12.94 -10.48
CA MET A 16 12.34 13.61 -9.90
C MET A 16 11.09 12.73 -10.03
N GLY A 17 10.87 12.09 -11.18
CA GLY A 17 9.76 11.15 -11.36
C GLY A 17 9.81 9.99 -10.37
N PHE A 18 11.00 9.44 -10.12
CA PHE A 18 11.20 8.42 -9.08
C PHE A 18 10.86 8.93 -7.67
N ILE A 19 11.34 10.14 -7.31
CA ILE A 19 11.08 10.73 -5.98
C ILE A 19 9.58 10.98 -5.79
N ILE A 20 8.90 11.54 -6.78
CA ILE A 20 7.46 11.81 -6.73
C ILE A 20 6.68 10.50 -6.60
N ALA A 21 7.06 9.47 -7.35
CA ALA A 21 6.43 8.15 -7.24
C ALA A 21 6.64 7.52 -5.85
N CYS A 22 7.84 7.66 -5.25
CA CYS A 22 8.10 7.21 -3.89
C CYS A 22 7.24 7.96 -2.86
N ILE A 23 7.13 9.29 -2.99
CA ILE A 23 6.28 10.11 -2.11
C ILE A 23 4.82 9.69 -2.27
N GLY A 24 4.31 9.57 -3.50
CA GLY A 24 2.94 9.14 -3.77
C GLY A 24 2.63 7.75 -3.21
N SER A 25 3.57 6.82 -3.34
CA SER A 25 3.46 5.47 -2.76
C SER A 25 3.49 5.46 -1.23
N ALA A 26 4.18 6.41 -0.60
CA ALA A 26 4.26 6.52 0.85
C ALA A 26 3.01 7.15 1.48
N VAL A 27 2.26 7.96 0.72
CA VAL A 27 1.01 8.60 1.20
C VAL A 27 -0.14 7.60 1.07
N GLY A 28 -0.47 6.96 2.18
CA GLY A 28 -1.58 6.02 2.26
C GLY A 28 -2.72 6.53 3.13
N MET A 29 -3.82 5.78 3.15
CA MET A 29 -4.98 6.11 4.00
C MET A 29 -4.62 6.20 5.48
N GLY A 30 -3.65 5.42 5.95
CA GLY A 30 -3.15 5.50 7.31
C GLY A 30 -2.67 6.89 7.69
N ASN A 31 -2.07 7.62 6.75
CA ASN A 31 -1.59 8.98 6.96
C ASN A 31 -2.75 9.98 7.06
N ILE A 32 -3.84 9.74 6.34
CA ILE A 32 -4.97 10.68 6.23
C ILE A 32 -5.92 10.56 7.43
N TRP A 33 -6.24 9.34 7.86
CA TRP A 33 -7.24 9.14 8.91
C TRP A 33 -6.72 8.48 10.18
N MET A 34 -5.89 7.43 10.06
CA MET A 34 -5.41 6.69 11.24
C MET A 34 -4.38 7.48 12.02
N PHE A 35 -3.45 8.15 11.36
CA PHE A 35 -2.40 8.92 12.01
C PHE A 35 -2.95 10.10 12.82
N PRO A 36 -3.83 11.00 12.29
CA PRO A 36 -4.44 12.06 13.07
C PRO A 36 -5.26 11.53 14.25
N TYR A 37 -6.04 10.47 14.04
CA TYR A 37 -6.82 9.84 15.10
C TYR A 37 -5.92 9.33 16.24
N ARG A 38 -4.84 8.60 15.91
CA ARG A 38 -3.90 8.09 16.91
C ARG A 38 -3.15 9.21 17.62
N THR A 39 -2.73 10.23 16.90
CA THR A 39 -2.07 11.42 17.45
C THR A 39 -2.96 12.07 18.50
N GLY A 40 -4.23 12.30 18.20
CA GLY A 40 -5.19 12.86 19.16
C GLY A 40 -5.43 11.94 20.36
N LYS A 41 -5.56 10.63 20.14
CA LYS A 41 -5.82 9.63 21.19
C LYS A 41 -4.66 9.45 22.17
N PHE A 42 -3.42 9.53 21.71
CA PHE A 42 -2.22 9.22 22.49
C PHE A 42 -1.43 10.47 22.95
N GLY A 43 -2.12 11.59 23.14
CA GLY A 43 -1.54 12.77 23.78
C GLY A 43 -0.81 13.73 22.84
N GLY A 44 -1.15 13.75 21.55
CA GLY A 44 -0.66 14.77 20.61
C GLY A 44 0.86 14.79 20.48
N ALA A 45 1.49 15.85 20.98
CA ALA A 45 2.95 16.02 20.91
C ALA A 45 3.74 14.88 21.58
N ALA A 46 3.23 14.30 22.65
CA ALA A 46 3.87 13.15 23.34
C ALA A 46 3.96 11.92 22.42
N PHE A 47 2.97 11.71 21.55
CA PHE A 47 3.01 10.66 20.54
C PHE A 47 3.97 10.98 19.40
N LEU A 48 4.07 12.25 18.97
CA LEU A 48 4.90 12.66 17.84
C LEU A 48 6.39 12.46 18.09
N ILE A 49 6.86 12.65 19.32
CA ILE A 49 8.29 12.51 19.65
C ILE A 49 8.81 11.10 19.34
N PRO A 50 8.28 10.02 19.95
CA PRO A 50 8.73 8.66 19.62
C PRO A 50 8.44 8.31 18.15
N TYR A 51 7.35 8.80 17.57
CA TYR A 51 7.03 8.57 16.17
C TYR A 51 8.15 9.06 15.27
N PHE A 52 8.63 10.31 15.40
CA PHE A 52 9.71 10.83 14.57
C PHE A 52 11.04 10.10 14.80
N ILE A 53 11.33 9.70 16.03
CA ILE A 53 12.53 8.89 16.31
C ILE A 53 12.48 7.58 15.52
N PHE A 54 11.36 6.86 15.58
CA PHE A 54 11.20 5.60 14.85
C PHE A 54 11.17 5.80 13.33
N VAL A 55 10.56 6.87 12.82
CA VAL A 55 10.58 7.19 11.38
C VAL A 55 12.00 7.39 10.87
N ILE A 56 12.83 8.13 11.62
CA ILE A 56 14.23 8.36 11.26
C ILE A 56 15.01 7.03 11.32
N LEU A 57 14.90 6.28 12.40
CA LEU A 57 15.62 5.02 12.57
C LEU A 57 15.23 3.99 11.49
N LEU A 58 13.94 3.78 11.25
CA LEU A 58 13.45 2.82 10.25
C LEU A 58 13.68 3.33 8.81
N GLY A 59 13.56 4.64 8.59
CA GLY A 59 13.84 5.24 7.28
C GLY A 59 15.28 5.08 6.86
N PHE A 60 16.22 5.34 7.74
CA PHE A 60 17.65 5.19 7.42
C PHE A 60 18.08 3.73 7.31
N SER A 61 17.63 2.85 8.17
CA SER A 61 18.06 1.46 8.17
C SER A 61 17.23 0.58 7.22
N GLY A 62 15.90 0.64 7.35
CA GLY A 62 14.98 -0.23 6.62
C GLY A 62 14.82 0.15 5.16
N VAL A 63 14.40 1.39 4.89
CA VAL A 63 14.06 1.83 3.52
C VAL A 63 15.30 1.86 2.62
N ILE A 64 16.46 2.32 3.12
CA ILE A 64 17.70 2.32 2.33
C ILE A 64 18.13 0.89 2.03
N GLY A 65 18.04 -0.01 3.01
CA GLY A 65 18.36 -1.43 2.81
C GLY A 65 17.45 -2.10 1.79
N GLU A 66 16.14 -1.86 1.87
CA GLU A 66 15.15 -2.37 0.93
C GLU A 66 15.40 -1.87 -0.50
N MET A 67 15.62 -0.57 -0.66
CA MET A 67 15.93 0.04 -1.97
C MET A 67 17.24 -0.50 -2.56
N ALA A 68 18.28 -0.66 -1.74
CA ALA A 68 19.57 -1.24 -2.16
C ALA A 68 19.39 -2.70 -2.60
N TYR A 69 18.64 -3.48 -1.82
CA TYR A 69 18.34 -4.87 -2.14
C TYR A 69 17.55 -5.01 -3.44
N GLY A 70 16.46 -4.23 -3.61
CA GLY A 70 15.67 -4.23 -4.84
C GLY A 70 16.47 -3.84 -6.07
N ARG A 71 17.37 -2.86 -5.94
CA ARG A 71 18.28 -2.42 -7.01
C ARG A 71 19.31 -3.49 -7.34
N GLY A 72 19.88 -4.16 -6.34
CA GLY A 72 20.86 -5.24 -6.54
C GLY A 72 20.26 -6.46 -7.21
N MET A 73 19.07 -6.88 -6.81
CA MET A 73 18.43 -8.08 -7.32
C MET A 73 17.76 -7.91 -8.68
N LYS A 74 17.38 -6.68 -9.05
CA LYS A 74 16.71 -6.34 -10.33
C LYS A 74 15.55 -7.28 -10.67
N SER A 75 14.73 -7.60 -9.67
CA SER A 75 13.64 -8.57 -9.77
C SER A 75 12.53 -8.21 -8.78
N GLY A 76 11.30 -8.63 -9.03
CA GLY A 76 10.23 -8.54 -8.05
C GLY A 76 10.52 -9.40 -6.80
N PRO A 77 9.70 -9.30 -5.73
CA PRO A 77 9.99 -9.91 -4.43
C PRO A 77 10.34 -11.40 -4.53
N VAL A 78 9.51 -12.20 -5.20
CA VAL A 78 9.72 -13.65 -5.35
C VAL A 78 11.05 -13.96 -6.03
N GLY A 79 11.38 -13.23 -7.10
CA GLY A 79 12.64 -13.40 -7.82
C GLY A 79 13.85 -12.94 -7.01
N ALA A 80 13.72 -11.83 -6.27
CA ALA A 80 14.79 -11.29 -5.45
C ALA A 80 15.18 -12.25 -4.33
N PHE A 81 14.21 -12.74 -3.55
CA PHE A 81 14.47 -13.73 -2.50
C PHE A 81 14.98 -15.06 -3.07
N SER A 82 14.44 -15.49 -4.22
CA SER A 82 14.92 -16.69 -4.92
C SER A 82 16.40 -16.59 -5.29
N LYS A 83 16.84 -15.47 -5.88
CA LYS A 83 18.23 -15.23 -6.24
C LYS A 83 19.14 -15.15 -5.01
N ALA A 84 18.73 -14.40 -3.99
CA ALA A 84 19.52 -14.27 -2.76
C ALA A 84 19.77 -15.61 -2.08
N MET A 85 18.72 -16.43 -1.95
CA MET A 85 18.84 -17.76 -1.35
C MET A 85 19.60 -18.75 -2.24
N GLU A 86 19.50 -18.63 -3.57
CA GLU A 86 20.28 -19.42 -4.51
C GLU A 86 21.78 -19.11 -4.39
N MET A 87 22.16 -17.84 -4.25
CA MET A 87 23.55 -17.43 -4.03
C MET A 87 24.13 -17.97 -2.72
N ARG A 88 23.32 -18.07 -1.67
CA ARG A 88 23.77 -18.54 -0.34
C ARG A 88 23.76 -20.07 -0.19
N PHE A 89 22.74 -20.75 -0.72
CA PHE A 89 22.43 -22.16 -0.46
C PHE A 89 22.35 -23.02 -1.72
N GLY A 90 22.72 -22.47 -2.88
CA GLY A 90 22.66 -23.16 -4.16
C GLY A 90 21.23 -23.49 -4.61
N LYS A 91 21.08 -24.50 -5.48
CA LYS A 91 19.80 -24.86 -6.10
C LYS A 91 18.65 -25.14 -5.12
N LYS A 92 18.95 -25.73 -3.95
CA LYS A 92 17.95 -25.97 -2.90
C LYS A 92 17.45 -24.66 -2.29
N GLY A 93 18.30 -23.66 -2.14
CA GLY A 93 17.94 -22.33 -1.66
C GLY A 93 16.95 -21.61 -2.57
N LYS A 94 17.01 -21.84 -3.87
CA LYS A 94 16.11 -21.22 -4.85
C LYS A 94 14.63 -21.45 -4.56
N THR A 95 14.25 -22.70 -4.23
CA THR A 95 12.87 -23.06 -3.91
C THR A 95 12.41 -22.38 -2.61
N TRP A 96 13.23 -22.45 -1.55
CA TRP A 96 12.95 -21.77 -0.30
C TRP A 96 12.84 -20.25 -0.47
N GLY A 97 13.71 -19.65 -1.28
CA GLY A 97 13.67 -18.24 -1.59
C GLY A 97 12.36 -17.83 -2.28
N LYS A 98 11.81 -18.68 -3.17
CA LYS A 98 10.50 -18.42 -3.77
C LYS A 98 9.37 -18.41 -2.74
N ILE A 99 9.37 -19.39 -1.83
CA ILE A 99 8.36 -19.49 -0.77
C ILE A 99 8.42 -18.25 0.14
N ILE A 100 9.61 -17.87 0.60
CA ILE A 100 9.80 -16.68 1.43
C ILE A 100 9.38 -15.41 0.66
N GLY A 101 9.72 -15.30 -0.62
CA GLY A 101 9.35 -14.17 -1.47
C GLY A 101 7.86 -14.07 -1.78
N MET A 102 7.07 -15.13 -1.57
CA MET A 102 5.60 -15.08 -1.67
C MET A 102 4.95 -14.39 -0.47
N ILE A 103 5.60 -14.39 0.69
CA ILE A 103 5.04 -13.78 1.92
C ILE A 103 4.69 -12.29 1.71
N PRO A 104 5.61 -11.42 1.25
CA PRO A 104 5.28 -10.03 1.00
C PRO A 104 4.23 -9.84 -0.11
N VAL A 105 4.17 -10.75 -1.09
CA VAL A 105 3.15 -10.70 -2.16
C VAL A 105 1.76 -10.98 -1.59
N ILE A 106 1.61 -12.01 -0.77
CA ILE A 106 0.35 -12.35 -0.09
C ILE A 106 -0.04 -11.22 0.87
N GLY A 107 0.93 -10.68 1.61
CA GLY A 107 0.69 -9.52 2.49
C GLY A 107 0.17 -8.30 1.71
N SER A 108 0.77 -7.98 0.57
CA SER A 108 0.33 -6.88 -0.30
C SER A 108 -1.08 -7.10 -0.83
N LEU A 109 -1.40 -8.35 -1.20
CA LEU A 109 -2.76 -8.71 -1.65
C LEU A 109 -3.79 -8.50 -0.53
N GLY A 110 -3.48 -8.95 0.69
CA GLY A 110 -4.34 -8.73 1.86
C GLY A 110 -4.58 -7.23 2.14
N ILE A 111 -3.53 -6.43 2.04
CA ILE A 111 -3.63 -4.97 2.16
C ILE A 111 -4.51 -4.39 1.05
N ALA A 112 -4.33 -4.80 -0.20
CA ALA A 112 -5.11 -4.32 -1.33
C ALA A 112 -6.62 -4.61 -1.15
N ILE A 113 -6.97 -5.80 -0.64
CA ILE A 113 -8.36 -6.15 -0.31
C ILE A 113 -8.91 -5.19 0.77
N GLY A 114 -8.18 -4.99 1.87
CA GLY A 114 -8.58 -4.06 2.93
C GLY A 114 -8.75 -2.63 2.42
N TYR A 115 -7.85 -2.16 1.57
CA TYR A 115 -7.94 -0.83 0.96
C TYR A 115 -9.16 -0.67 0.05
N SER A 116 -9.52 -1.69 -0.73
CA SER A 116 -10.71 -1.63 -1.59
C SER A 116 -12.01 -1.44 -0.78
N VAL A 117 -12.10 -2.09 0.38
CA VAL A 117 -13.23 -1.90 1.31
C VAL A 117 -13.28 -0.46 1.81
N VAL A 118 -12.16 0.07 2.28
CA VAL A 118 -12.09 1.45 2.81
C VAL A 118 -12.40 2.49 1.73
N VAL A 119 -11.91 2.29 0.49
CA VAL A 119 -12.27 3.15 -0.65
C VAL A 119 -13.78 3.16 -0.88
N GLY A 120 -14.44 2.00 -0.81
CA GLY A 120 -15.88 1.91 -0.92
C GLY A 120 -16.62 2.74 0.14
N TRP A 121 -16.17 2.71 1.40
CA TRP A 121 -16.71 3.55 2.46
C TRP A 121 -16.52 5.04 2.16
N PHE A 122 -15.34 5.45 1.72
CA PHE A 122 -15.09 6.84 1.34
C PHE A 122 -16.02 7.30 0.20
N LEU A 123 -16.23 6.49 -0.83
CA LEU A 123 -17.14 6.80 -1.92
C LEU A 123 -18.59 6.96 -1.44
N LYS A 124 -19.04 6.09 -0.55
CA LYS A 124 -20.36 6.20 0.07
C LYS A 124 -20.50 7.48 0.88
N TYR A 125 -19.50 7.80 1.72
CA TYR A 125 -19.51 9.04 2.48
C TYR A 125 -19.47 10.28 1.60
N LEU A 126 -18.65 10.27 0.54
CA LEU A 126 -18.60 11.35 -0.44
C LEU A 126 -19.97 11.56 -1.10
N PHE A 127 -20.61 10.49 -1.55
CA PHE A 127 -21.95 10.56 -2.13
C PHE A 127 -22.96 11.10 -1.12
N SER A 128 -22.94 10.62 0.11
CA SER A 128 -23.84 11.08 1.17
C SER A 128 -23.59 12.55 1.55
N ALA A 129 -22.36 13.03 1.48
CA ALA A 129 -22.02 14.42 1.70
C ALA A 129 -22.56 15.33 0.57
N VAL A 130 -22.35 14.93 -0.69
CA VAL A 130 -22.79 15.68 -1.86
C VAL A 130 -24.32 15.75 -1.94
N THR A 131 -25.01 14.68 -1.59
CA THR A 131 -26.49 14.62 -1.56
C THR A 131 -27.10 15.27 -0.32
N GLY A 132 -26.28 15.70 0.65
CA GLY A 132 -26.76 16.29 1.90
C GLY A 132 -27.33 15.29 2.91
N SER A 133 -27.32 13.98 2.59
CA SER A 133 -27.90 12.96 3.49
C SER A 133 -27.12 12.81 4.80
N LEU A 134 -25.84 13.19 4.84
CA LEU A 134 -25.05 13.23 6.08
C LEU A 134 -25.53 14.29 7.09
N LEU A 135 -26.21 15.35 6.63
CA LEU A 135 -26.72 16.40 7.52
C LEU A 135 -27.84 15.90 8.45
N ASN A 136 -28.50 14.81 8.06
CA ASN A 136 -29.61 14.22 8.82
C ASN A 136 -29.13 13.08 9.76
N VAL A 137 -27.83 12.82 9.82
CA VAL A 137 -27.26 11.75 10.65
C VAL A 137 -26.93 12.29 12.04
N GLU A 138 -27.69 11.89 13.06
CA GLU A 138 -27.46 12.30 14.45
C GLU A 138 -26.22 11.65 15.06
N ASN A 139 -25.93 10.39 14.72
CA ASN A 139 -24.82 9.63 15.27
C ASN A 139 -23.96 9.01 14.16
N MET A 140 -22.84 9.67 13.84
CA MET A 140 -21.90 9.21 12.82
C MET A 140 -21.25 7.86 13.14
N GLY A 141 -21.09 7.52 14.42
CA GLY A 141 -20.53 6.23 14.84
C GLY A 141 -21.48 5.07 14.54
N ALA A 142 -22.77 5.25 14.83
CA ALA A 142 -23.81 4.28 14.49
C ALA A 142 -23.95 4.12 12.99
N TYR A 143 -23.99 5.23 12.24
CA TYR A 143 -24.05 5.23 10.79
C TYR A 143 -22.86 4.46 10.17
N PHE A 144 -21.65 4.67 10.68
CA PHE A 144 -20.48 3.90 10.21
C PHE A 144 -20.59 2.43 10.58
N GLY A 145 -21.06 2.11 11.81
CA GLY A 145 -21.25 0.72 12.24
C GLY A 145 -22.23 -0.05 11.35
N GLU A 146 -23.34 0.57 10.98
CA GLU A 146 -24.30 0.00 10.04
C GLU A 146 -23.69 -0.17 8.65
N LEU A 147 -23.04 0.86 8.11
CA LEU A 147 -22.38 0.81 6.81
C LEU A 147 -21.31 -0.29 6.73
N ALA A 148 -20.58 -0.53 7.81
CA ALA A 148 -19.50 -1.51 7.84
C ALA A 148 -19.98 -2.97 7.77
N VAL A 149 -21.20 -3.26 8.22
CA VAL A 149 -21.78 -4.60 8.22
C VAL A 149 -22.88 -4.79 7.17
N ASP A 150 -23.31 -3.71 6.52
CA ASP A 150 -24.37 -3.76 5.52
C ASP A 150 -23.89 -4.35 4.19
N PHE A 151 -24.55 -5.40 3.74
CA PHE A 151 -24.31 -5.98 2.41
C PHE A 151 -24.62 -5.00 1.26
N GLY A 152 -25.47 -3.99 1.46
CA GLY A 152 -25.71 -2.93 0.49
C GLY A 152 -24.48 -2.06 0.20
N SER A 153 -23.49 -2.07 1.07
CA SER A 153 -22.22 -1.39 0.87
C SER A 153 -21.33 -2.03 -0.21
N ILE A 154 -21.56 -3.29 -0.58
CA ILE A 154 -20.76 -4.03 -1.58
C ILE A 154 -20.71 -3.29 -2.92
N GLY A 155 -21.80 -2.66 -3.35
CA GLY A 155 -21.82 -1.86 -4.59
C GLY A 155 -20.79 -0.74 -4.59
N TRP A 156 -20.58 -0.09 -3.46
CA TRP A 156 -19.57 0.96 -3.30
C TRP A 156 -18.14 0.42 -3.31
N HIS A 157 -17.92 -0.78 -2.76
CA HIS A 157 -16.61 -1.44 -2.82
C HIS A 157 -16.27 -1.85 -4.24
N MET A 158 -17.25 -2.40 -4.98
CA MET A 158 -17.07 -2.76 -6.40
C MET A 158 -16.81 -1.52 -7.26
N LEU A 159 -17.50 -0.41 -7.00
CA LEU A 159 -17.24 0.86 -7.68
C LEU A 159 -15.82 1.36 -7.40
N GLY A 160 -15.37 1.33 -6.14
CA GLY A 160 -14.02 1.71 -5.76
C GLY A 160 -12.96 0.85 -6.45
N LEU A 161 -13.16 -0.45 -6.50
CA LEU A 161 -12.29 -1.39 -7.18
C LEU A 161 -12.24 -1.10 -8.69
N ALA A 162 -13.39 -0.90 -9.34
CA ALA A 162 -13.47 -0.56 -10.76
C ALA A 162 -12.73 0.74 -11.08
N LEU A 163 -12.93 1.80 -10.29
CA LEU A 163 -12.20 3.06 -10.44
C LEU A 163 -10.69 2.89 -10.30
N THR A 164 -10.26 2.09 -9.33
CA THR A 164 -8.84 1.79 -9.15
C THR A 164 -8.25 1.12 -10.38
N PHE A 165 -8.93 0.11 -10.94
CA PHE A 165 -8.47 -0.55 -12.17
C PHE A 165 -8.45 0.39 -13.38
N ILE A 166 -9.46 1.25 -13.52
CA ILE A 166 -9.49 2.25 -14.61
C ILE A 166 -8.28 3.18 -14.50
N ILE A 167 -7.99 3.69 -13.31
CA ILE A 167 -6.83 4.58 -13.10
C ILE A 167 -5.51 3.87 -13.37
N MET A 168 -5.41 2.57 -13.04
CA MET A 168 -4.19 1.79 -13.30
C MET A 168 -3.96 1.48 -14.79
N LEU A 169 -5.01 1.53 -15.61
CA LEU A 169 -4.94 1.23 -17.05
C LEU A 169 -4.75 2.48 -17.91
N LEU A 170 -4.93 3.67 -17.33
CA LEU A 170 -4.68 4.97 -17.98
C LEU A 170 -3.22 5.37 -17.90
#